data_acd984cd159c3f9fd5452d22048d01c6
#
_entry.id   acd984cd159c3f9fd5452d22048d01c6
#
_cell.length_a   1.000
_cell.length_b   1.000
_cell.length_c   1.000
_cell.angle_alpha   90.00
_cell.angle_beta   90.00
_cell.angle_gamma   90.00
#
_symmetry.space_group_name_H-M   'P 1'
#
loop_
_entity.id
_entity.type
_entity.pdbx_description
1 polymer ?
#
loop_
_entity_poly.entity_id
_entity_poly.type
_entity_poly.pdbx_seq_one_letter_code
_entity_poly.pdbx_strand_id
1 'polypeptide(L)'
;MYLTYAEYKAYGGTESETTFNDLEFEAASVIDWYTFGRLRNDTEFSEDVKRCDFKLISFILEKMVAEVANPDGSSSNGVAAGIASQSNDGVSASYNIMSAKDIIENSRAEMAATVNRYLAYTVNSLGQKVLFRGLYKNE
;
A
#
# COMPACT_ATOMS: atom_id res chain seq x y z
N MET A 1 -3.19 14.89 -0.12
CA MET A 1 -3.52 14.22 1.16
C MET A 1 -4.93 13.69 1.08
N TYR A 2 -5.08 12.39 1.11
CA TYR A 2 -6.38 11.71 1.05
C TYR A 2 -6.89 11.27 2.41
N LEU A 3 -5.98 11.14 3.38
CA LEU A 3 -6.26 10.73 4.75
C LEU A 3 -5.60 11.70 5.73
N THR A 4 -6.33 12.14 6.73
CA THR A 4 -5.76 12.95 7.81
C THR A 4 -5.15 12.07 8.90
N TYR A 5 -4.23 12.63 9.69
CA TYR A 5 -3.62 11.89 10.81
C TYR A 5 -4.68 11.44 11.85
N ALA A 6 -5.69 12.27 12.10
CA ALA A 6 -6.78 11.90 13.01
C ALA A 6 -7.58 10.68 12.49
N GLU A 7 -7.87 10.65 11.19
CA GLU A 7 -8.54 9.51 10.55
C GLU A 7 -7.64 8.27 10.54
N TYR A 8 -6.34 8.44 10.27
CA TYR A 8 -5.36 7.36 10.37
C TYR A 8 -5.35 6.71 11.74
N LYS A 9 -5.34 7.52 12.80
CA LYS A 9 -5.43 7.01 14.19
C LYS A 9 -6.77 6.33 14.47
N ALA A 10 -7.86 6.86 13.95
CA ALA A 10 -9.19 6.27 14.10
C ALA A 10 -9.30 4.89 13.40
N TYR A 11 -8.56 4.68 12.31
CA TYR A 11 -8.47 3.38 11.65
C TYR A 11 -7.50 2.39 12.31
N GLY A 12 -6.85 2.78 13.39
CA GLY A 12 -5.93 1.93 14.14
C GLY A 12 -4.46 2.11 13.78
N GLY A 13 -4.10 3.19 13.10
CA GLY A 13 -2.71 3.51 12.78
C GLY A 13 -1.87 3.74 14.03
N THR A 14 -0.63 3.27 14.02
CA THR A 14 0.26 3.29 15.18
C THR A 14 1.41 4.29 15.05
N GLU A 15 1.73 4.70 13.83
CA GLU A 15 2.88 5.56 13.55
C GLU A 15 2.73 6.96 14.13
N SER A 16 3.87 7.65 14.28
CA SER A 16 3.91 9.06 14.65
C SER A 16 3.38 9.93 13.50
N GLU A 17 2.98 11.14 13.81
CA GLU A 17 2.49 12.08 12.80
C GLU A 17 3.53 12.37 11.72
N THR A 18 4.81 12.49 12.09
CA THR A 18 5.90 12.71 11.14
C THR A 18 6.03 11.53 10.18
N THR A 19 6.08 10.31 10.71
CA THR A 19 6.15 9.09 9.89
C THR A 19 4.90 8.92 9.03
N PHE A 20 3.73 9.20 9.60
CA PHE A 20 2.48 9.17 8.86
C PHE A 20 2.50 10.12 7.66
N ASN A 21 2.97 11.34 7.82
CA ASN A 21 3.00 12.31 6.72
C ASN A 21 3.86 11.82 5.54
N ASP A 22 5.00 11.20 5.83
CA ASP A 22 5.85 10.62 4.79
C ASP A 22 5.17 9.42 4.10
N LEU A 23 4.57 8.54 4.88
CA LEU A 23 3.86 7.36 4.36
C LEU A 23 2.61 7.75 3.56
N GLU A 24 1.86 8.75 4.03
CA GLU A 24 0.68 9.24 3.33
C GLU A 24 1.04 9.89 2.00
N PHE A 25 2.13 10.66 1.96
CA PHE A 25 2.61 11.24 0.71
C PHE A 25 2.91 10.17 -0.35
N GLU A 26 3.58 9.09 0.05
CA GLU A 26 3.86 7.97 -0.84
C GLU A 26 2.57 7.23 -1.26
N ALA A 27 1.67 6.97 -0.32
CA ALA A 27 0.40 6.31 -0.59
C ALA A 27 -0.49 7.15 -1.52
N ALA A 28 -0.60 8.45 -1.27
CA ALA A 28 -1.31 9.38 -2.13
C ALA A 28 -0.73 9.42 -3.55
N SER A 29 0.59 9.32 -3.68
CA SER A 29 1.27 9.25 -4.98
C SER A 29 0.88 7.99 -5.75
N VAL A 30 0.71 6.86 -5.06
CA VAL A 30 0.22 5.61 -5.68
C VAL A 30 -1.22 5.78 -6.16
N ILE A 31 -2.09 6.36 -5.34
CA ILE A 31 -3.48 6.65 -5.75
C ILE A 31 -3.49 7.56 -6.98
N ASP A 32 -2.72 8.63 -6.96
CA ASP A 32 -2.62 9.57 -8.08
C ASP A 32 -2.16 8.88 -9.36
N TRP A 33 -1.18 8.00 -9.26
CA TRP A 33 -0.70 7.22 -10.39
C TRP A 33 -1.81 6.39 -11.04
N TYR A 34 -2.56 5.63 -10.24
CA TYR A 34 -3.62 4.76 -10.75
C TYR A 34 -4.87 5.53 -11.19
N THR A 35 -5.13 6.70 -10.62
CA THR A 35 -6.29 7.53 -10.96
C THR A 35 -5.99 8.62 -11.98
N PHE A 36 -4.76 8.65 -12.50
CA PHE A 36 -4.32 9.71 -13.43
C PHE A 36 -4.48 11.12 -12.83
N GLY A 37 -4.35 11.24 -11.52
CA GLY A 37 -4.50 12.50 -10.79
C GLY A 37 -5.91 13.07 -10.74
N ARG A 38 -6.92 12.28 -11.10
CA ARG A 38 -8.33 12.75 -11.16
C ARG A 38 -8.92 13.15 -9.82
N LEU A 39 -8.33 12.72 -8.73
CA LEU A 39 -8.76 13.09 -7.37
C LEU A 39 -8.04 14.32 -6.81
N ARG A 40 -6.99 14.82 -7.47
CA ARG A 40 -6.15 15.91 -6.93
C ARG A 40 -6.91 17.21 -6.68
N ASN A 41 -7.94 17.48 -7.46
CA ASN A 41 -8.71 18.71 -7.36
C ASN A 41 -9.94 18.59 -6.45
N ASP A 42 -10.18 17.39 -5.92
CA ASP A 42 -11.29 17.17 -5.01
C ASP A 42 -10.90 17.64 -3.61
N THR A 43 -11.84 18.21 -2.89
CA THR A 43 -11.67 18.68 -1.52
C THR A 43 -12.21 17.69 -0.49
N GLU A 44 -13.10 16.83 -0.92
CA GLU A 44 -13.69 15.80 -0.09
C GLU A 44 -13.49 14.42 -0.72
N PHE A 45 -13.15 13.44 0.09
CA PHE A 45 -12.86 12.09 -0.37
C PHE A 45 -13.82 11.10 0.26
N SER A 46 -14.28 10.15 -0.55
CA SER A 46 -15.12 9.07 -0.08
C SER A 46 -14.37 8.17 0.92
N GLU A 47 -15.13 7.45 1.71
CA GLU A 47 -14.58 6.47 2.64
C GLU A 47 -13.71 5.43 1.92
N ASP A 48 -14.06 5.06 0.70
CA ASP A 48 -13.29 4.10 -0.10
C ASP A 48 -11.89 4.64 -0.43
N VAL A 49 -11.76 5.92 -0.77
CA VAL A 49 -10.46 6.57 -1.00
C VAL A 49 -9.63 6.59 0.27
N LYS A 50 -10.22 6.98 1.39
CA LYS A 50 -9.53 7.04 2.69
C LYS A 50 -9.06 5.68 3.16
N ARG A 51 -9.88 4.65 3.02
CA ARG A 51 -9.52 3.27 3.37
C ARG A 51 -8.48 2.69 2.43
N CYS A 52 -8.55 3.03 1.16
CA CYS A 52 -7.53 2.66 0.19
C CYS A 52 -6.17 3.22 0.62
N ASP A 53 -6.12 4.51 0.94
CA ASP A 53 -4.91 5.20 1.39
C ASP A 53 -4.33 4.57 2.66
N PHE A 54 -5.17 4.31 3.66
CA PHE A 54 -4.78 3.61 4.88
C PHE A 54 -4.14 2.24 4.61
N LYS A 55 -4.72 1.46 3.69
CA LYS A 55 -4.17 0.15 3.30
C LYS A 55 -2.84 0.29 2.56
N LEU A 56 -2.71 1.28 1.70
CA LEU A 56 -1.46 1.55 1.01
C LEU A 56 -0.34 1.96 1.98
N ILE A 57 -0.65 2.77 2.99
CA ILE A 57 0.28 3.11 4.07
C ILE A 57 0.81 1.82 4.74
N SER A 58 -0.07 0.87 5.04
CA SER A 58 0.32 -0.40 5.65
C SER A 58 1.30 -1.19 4.77
N PHE A 59 1.05 -1.28 3.48
CA PHE A 59 1.93 -1.99 2.54
C PHE A 59 3.28 -1.27 2.34
N ILE A 60 3.28 0.04 2.32
CA ILE A 60 4.51 0.83 2.23
C ILE A 60 5.36 0.61 3.48
N LEU A 61 4.74 0.60 4.66
CA LEU A 61 5.42 0.33 5.91
C LEU A 61 6.03 -1.07 5.94
N GLU A 62 5.30 -2.09 5.52
CA GLU A 62 5.81 -3.47 5.37
C GLU A 62 7.02 -3.52 4.44
N LYS A 63 6.95 -2.85 3.31
CA LYS A 63 8.04 -2.74 2.36
C LYS A 63 9.28 -2.09 2.98
N MET A 64 9.11 -0.98 3.68
CA MET A 64 10.22 -0.29 4.37
C MET A 64 10.88 -1.19 5.41
N VAL A 65 10.09 -1.89 6.20
CA VAL A 65 10.61 -2.86 7.20
C VAL A 65 11.40 -3.97 6.52
N ALA A 66 10.90 -4.51 5.42
CA ALA A 66 11.60 -5.55 4.66
C ALA A 66 12.93 -5.06 4.07
N GLU A 67 12.97 -3.83 3.56
CA GLU A 67 14.18 -3.21 3.00
C GLU A 67 15.24 -2.96 4.09
N VAL A 68 14.84 -2.51 5.27
CA VAL A 68 15.76 -2.29 6.39
C VAL A 68 16.35 -3.60 6.92
N ALA A 69 15.53 -4.64 6.99
CA ALA A 69 15.98 -5.94 7.48
C ALA A 69 16.89 -6.69 6.48
N ASN A 70 16.74 -6.43 5.19
CA ASN A 70 17.52 -7.07 4.12
C ASN A 70 17.93 -6.06 3.04
N PRO A 71 18.88 -5.16 3.35
CA PRO A 71 19.27 -4.09 2.42
C PRO A 71 19.84 -4.61 1.10
N ASP A 72 20.43 -5.81 1.08
CA ASP A 72 21.00 -6.43 -0.12
C ASP A 72 19.99 -7.27 -0.93
N GLY A 73 18.73 -7.32 -0.50
CA GLY A 73 17.71 -8.16 -1.13
C GLY A 73 17.99 -9.66 -1.00
N SER A 74 19.01 -10.04 -0.21
CA SER A 74 19.31 -11.44 0.05
C SER A 74 18.38 -12.00 1.11
N SER A 75 17.93 -13.21 0.92
CA SER A 75 17.10 -13.92 1.87
C SER A 75 17.92 -14.42 3.06
N SER A 76 18.60 -13.54 3.76
CA SER A 76 19.25 -13.96 4.98
C SER A 76 18.19 -14.20 6.05
N ASN A 77 18.03 -15.42 6.43
CA ASN A 77 17.33 -15.86 7.63
C ASN A 77 15.84 -15.64 7.74
N GLY A 78 15.16 -15.11 6.77
CA GLY A 78 13.71 -14.98 6.77
C GLY A 78 13.07 -14.23 7.94
N VAL A 79 13.88 -13.56 8.76
CA VAL A 79 13.40 -12.91 9.97
C VAL A 79 12.47 -11.74 9.61
N ALA A 80 12.79 -11.00 8.58
CA ALA A 80 11.95 -9.92 8.09
C ALA A 80 10.69 -10.42 7.42
N ALA A 81 10.72 -11.62 6.88
CA ALA A 81 9.55 -12.27 6.31
C ALA A 81 8.67 -12.91 7.39
N GLY A 82 9.09 -12.89 8.63
CA GLY A 82 8.35 -13.46 9.76
C GLY A 82 8.23 -14.97 9.75
N ILE A 83 8.88 -15.64 8.83
CA ILE A 83 8.79 -17.09 8.70
C ILE A 83 10.18 -17.68 8.80
N ALA A 84 10.53 -18.07 9.98
CA ALA A 84 11.63 -18.98 10.14
C ALA A 84 11.15 -20.39 9.79
N SER A 85 11.73 -20.99 8.77
CA SER A 85 11.58 -22.42 8.61
C SER A 85 12.28 -23.08 9.76
N GLN A 86 11.54 -23.76 10.58
CA GLN A 86 12.12 -24.66 11.53
C GLN A 86 12.04 -26.06 10.96
N SER A 87 13.18 -26.61 10.63
CA SER A 87 13.28 -28.03 10.41
C SER A 87 13.20 -28.69 11.78
N ASN A 88 12.06 -29.19 12.15
CA ASN A 88 11.91 -30.07 13.29
C ASN A 88 12.00 -31.50 12.81
N ASP A 89 12.97 -32.25 13.36
CA ASP A 89 13.03 -33.71 13.35
C ASP A 89 12.91 -34.37 11.96
N GLY A 90 13.57 -33.82 10.96
CA GLY A 90 13.58 -34.37 9.60
C GLY A 90 12.28 -34.18 8.85
N VAL A 91 11.32 -33.47 9.40
CA VAL A 91 10.21 -32.94 8.65
C VAL A 91 10.69 -31.64 8.01
N SER A 92 11.22 -31.74 6.82
CA SER A 92 11.38 -30.57 5.97
C SER A 92 10.00 -30.11 5.57
N ALA A 93 9.35 -29.37 6.42
CA ALA A 93 8.27 -28.56 5.95
C ALA A 93 8.90 -27.52 5.04
N SER A 94 8.61 -27.59 3.76
CA SER A 94 8.97 -26.56 2.83
C SER A 94 8.15 -25.33 3.16
N TYR A 95 8.57 -24.59 4.16
CA TYR A 95 8.09 -23.23 4.35
C TYR A 95 8.78 -22.38 3.28
N ASN A 96 8.00 -21.77 2.42
CA ASN A 96 8.50 -20.76 1.54
C ASN A 96 8.96 -19.57 2.38
N ILE A 97 10.27 -19.51 2.62
CA ILE A 97 10.88 -18.31 3.17
C ILE A 97 10.81 -17.26 2.07
N MET A 98 9.94 -16.29 2.25
CA MET A 98 9.86 -15.17 1.33
C MET A 98 11.10 -14.30 1.51
N SER A 99 11.82 -14.06 0.42
CA SER A 99 12.91 -13.09 0.41
C SER A 99 12.34 -11.65 0.56
N ALA A 100 13.18 -10.70 0.97
CA ALA A 100 12.79 -9.29 1.00
C ALA A 100 12.30 -8.82 -0.37
N LYS A 101 12.91 -9.30 -1.45
CA LYS A 101 12.47 -9.02 -2.81
C LYS A 101 11.05 -9.52 -3.07
N ASP A 102 10.73 -10.73 -2.64
CA ASP A 102 9.40 -11.31 -2.81
C ASP A 102 8.35 -10.53 -2.01
N ILE A 103 8.68 -10.09 -0.81
CA ILE A 103 7.80 -9.24 0.01
C ILE A 103 7.53 -7.91 -0.71
N ILE A 104 8.55 -7.28 -1.26
CA ILE A 104 8.42 -6.02 -2.00
C ILE A 104 7.55 -6.21 -3.25
N GLU A 105 7.77 -7.26 -4.03
CA GLU A 105 6.98 -7.57 -5.21
C GLU A 105 5.53 -7.89 -4.86
N ASN A 106 5.31 -8.69 -3.82
CA ASN A 106 3.97 -8.99 -3.31
C ASN A 106 3.26 -7.73 -2.80
N SER A 107 3.96 -6.86 -2.09
CA SER A 107 3.39 -5.59 -1.62
C SER A 107 2.94 -4.70 -2.79
N ARG A 108 3.69 -4.67 -3.88
CA ARG A 108 3.29 -3.94 -5.10
C ARG A 108 2.04 -4.53 -5.74
N ALA A 109 1.98 -5.85 -5.86
CA ALA A 109 0.81 -6.54 -6.39
C ALA A 109 -0.43 -6.32 -5.52
N GLU A 110 -0.26 -6.37 -4.20
CA GLU A 110 -1.31 -6.08 -3.23
C GLU A 110 -1.77 -4.61 -3.29
N MET A 111 -0.85 -3.67 -3.45
CA MET A 111 -1.20 -2.26 -3.65
C MET A 111 -2.06 -2.07 -4.88
N ALA A 112 -1.67 -2.65 -6.02
CA ALA A 112 -2.44 -2.58 -7.26
C ALA A 112 -3.83 -3.19 -7.10
N ALA A 113 -3.92 -4.37 -6.50
CA ALA A 113 -5.18 -5.05 -6.23
C ALA A 113 -6.07 -4.24 -5.28
N THR A 114 -5.49 -3.62 -4.27
CA THR A 114 -6.18 -2.78 -3.30
C THR A 114 -6.78 -1.55 -3.97
N VAL A 115 -5.99 -0.82 -4.75
CA VAL A 115 -6.47 0.34 -5.50
C VAL A 115 -7.64 -0.06 -6.42
N ASN A 116 -7.47 -1.12 -7.19
CA ASN A 116 -8.52 -1.58 -8.09
C ASN A 116 -9.80 -1.97 -7.35
N ARG A 117 -9.68 -2.63 -6.22
CA ARG A 117 -10.84 -3.07 -5.42
C ARG A 117 -11.58 -1.91 -4.77
N TYR A 118 -10.87 -0.99 -4.14
CA TYR A 118 -11.51 0.12 -3.42
C TYR A 118 -12.02 1.21 -4.36
N LEU A 119 -11.31 1.49 -5.44
CA LEU A 119 -11.61 2.61 -6.32
C LEU A 119 -12.37 2.22 -7.60
N ALA A 120 -12.77 0.94 -7.74
CA ALA A 120 -13.45 0.43 -8.94
C ALA A 120 -14.72 1.22 -9.31
N TYR A 121 -15.44 1.70 -8.32
CA TYR A 121 -16.70 2.44 -8.50
C TYR A 121 -16.59 3.90 -8.10
N THR A 122 -15.41 4.35 -7.68
CA THR A 122 -15.18 5.71 -7.22
C THR A 122 -15.25 6.69 -8.41
N VAL A 123 -15.93 7.80 -8.18
CA VAL A 123 -15.98 8.93 -9.10
C VAL A 123 -15.43 10.18 -8.42
N ASN A 124 -14.84 11.07 -9.18
CA ASN A 124 -14.40 12.37 -8.68
C ASN A 124 -15.57 13.39 -8.60
N SER A 125 -15.27 14.59 -8.16
CA SER A 125 -16.25 15.70 -8.07
C SER A 125 -16.93 16.03 -9.40
N LEU A 126 -16.30 15.67 -10.53
CA LEU A 126 -16.84 15.86 -11.88
C LEU A 126 -17.68 14.66 -12.37
N GLY A 127 -17.89 13.65 -11.54
CA GLY A 127 -18.61 12.43 -11.92
C GLY A 127 -17.82 11.47 -12.81
N GLN A 128 -16.52 11.66 -12.93
CA GLN A 128 -15.64 10.81 -13.75
C GLN A 128 -15.16 9.60 -12.94
N LYS A 129 -15.22 8.41 -13.52
CA LYS A 129 -14.62 7.20 -12.93
C LYS A 129 -13.13 7.36 -12.83
N VAL A 130 -12.59 7.29 -11.62
CA VAL A 130 -11.17 7.59 -11.36
C VAL A 130 -10.21 6.58 -11.97
N LEU A 131 -10.61 5.31 -12.10
CA LEU A 131 -9.78 4.24 -12.70
C LEU A 131 -10.02 4.07 -14.21
N PHE A 132 -10.81 4.92 -14.84
CA PHE A 132 -11.01 4.82 -16.29
C PHE A 132 -9.71 5.12 -17.03
N ARG A 133 -9.27 4.20 -17.87
CA ARG A 133 -7.98 4.29 -18.59
C ARG A 133 -8.03 5.09 -19.88
N GLY A 134 -9.19 5.65 -20.23
CA GLY A 134 -9.34 6.55 -21.36
C GLY A 134 -9.25 8.00 -20.94
N LEU A 135 -9.32 8.90 -21.92
CA LEU A 135 -9.42 10.33 -21.70
C LEU A 135 -10.89 10.75 -21.62
N TYR A 136 -11.22 11.59 -20.66
CA TYR A 136 -12.48 12.29 -20.64
C TYR A 136 -12.43 13.51 -21.55
N LYS A 137 -13.59 13.95 -22.01
CA LYS A 137 -13.71 15.00 -23.04
C LYS A 137 -13.00 16.33 -22.68
N ASN A 138 -12.70 16.56 -21.41
CA ASN A 138 -12.07 17.77 -20.90
C ASN A 138 -10.70 17.53 -20.24
N GLU A 139 -10.10 16.39 -20.49
CA GLU A 139 -8.73 16.08 -20.02
C GLU A 139 -7.68 16.39 -21.07
#